data_7eee5ff191ec70e9565041f743b43697
#
_entry.id   7eee5ff191ec70e9565041f743b43697
#
_cell.length_a   1.000
_cell.length_b   1.000
_cell.length_c   1.000
_cell.angle_alpha   90.00
_cell.angle_beta   90.00
_cell.angle_gamma   90.00
#
_symmetry.space_group_name_H-M   'P 1'
#
loop_
_entity.id
_entity.type
_entity.pdbx_description
1 polymer ?
#
loop_
_entity_poly.entity_id
_entity_poly.type
_entity_poly.pdbx_seq_one_letter_code
_entity_poly.pdbx_strand_id
1 'polypeptide(L)'
;RTVLEGLMLAYRYILEKVGRGRHGLVKMKTGDWNDQAVYGRVPATKIKYAQKHGESMLNSAMAAYSFRIFGEMLLAAGQAEAGAVSLAAADEMKAAVQAQWNGKWFKRAFLGEKLGWLGDDLLWLEPQPWAIIGGAADENMKKILAANIKALLCDINPNGAALISRNAEKQENSAGLNTGELENGGVWPAINGYLVWALAKID
;
A
#
# COMPACT_ATOMS: atom_id res chain seq x y z
N ARG A 1 6.36 15.93 -26.21
CA ARG A 1 5.58 14.78 -25.71
C ARG A 1 4.20 15.25 -25.29
N THR A 2 3.19 14.52 -25.68
CA THR A 2 1.81 14.74 -25.19
C THR A 2 1.65 14.23 -23.76
N VAL A 3 0.56 14.62 -23.09
CA VAL A 3 0.22 14.09 -21.76
C VAL A 3 0.06 12.56 -21.82
N LEU A 4 -0.61 12.06 -22.87
CA LEU A 4 -0.82 10.62 -23.06
C LEU A 4 0.51 9.85 -23.18
N GLU A 5 1.45 10.34 -23.99
CA GLU A 5 2.80 9.75 -24.10
C GLU A 5 3.53 9.72 -22.75
N GLY A 6 3.40 10.79 -21.95
CA GLY A 6 3.96 10.84 -20.61
C GLY A 6 3.37 9.81 -19.66
N LEU A 7 2.04 9.66 -19.67
CA LEU A 7 1.33 8.68 -18.86
C LEU A 7 1.65 7.23 -19.28
N MET A 8 1.71 6.96 -20.60
CA MET A 8 2.12 5.66 -21.12
C MET A 8 3.54 5.29 -20.69
N LEU A 9 4.46 6.26 -20.69
CA LEU A 9 5.84 6.04 -20.24
C LEU A 9 5.87 5.69 -18.74
N ALA A 10 5.16 6.44 -17.89
CA ALA A 10 5.08 6.18 -16.46
C ALA A 10 4.47 4.79 -16.17
N TYR A 11 3.38 4.43 -16.85
CA TYR A 11 2.74 3.13 -16.73
C TYR A 11 3.70 1.98 -17.08
N ARG A 12 4.36 2.07 -18.24
CA ARG A 12 5.36 1.08 -18.67
C ARG A 12 6.53 0.99 -17.71
N TYR A 13 6.99 2.13 -17.18
CA TYR A 13 8.08 2.14 -16.21
C TYR A 13 7.74 1.32 -14.96
N ILE A 14 6.52 1.45 -14.44
CA ILE A 14 6.08 0.65 -13.28
C ILE A 14 6.09 -0.85 -13.62
N LEU A 15 5.57 -1.24 -14.77
CA LEU A 15 5.47 -2.66 -15.15
C LEU A 15 6.83 -3.28 -15.50
N GLU A 16 7.67 -2.56 -16.27
CA GLU A 16 8.88 -3.13 -16.89
C GLU A 16 10.15 -2.86 -16.06
N LYS A 17 10.26 -1.67 -15.43
CA LYS A 17 11.48 -1.24 -14.72
C LYS A 17 11.39 -1.42 -13.21
N VAL A 18 10.28 -1.04 -12.61
CA VAL A 18 10.04 -1.35 -11.19
C VAL A 18 9.76 -2.84 -11.07
N GLY A 19 8.79 -3.34 -11.83
CA GLY A 19 8.40 -4.74 -11.91
C GLY A 19 7.64 -5.22 -10.69
N ARG A 20 7.20 -6.48 -10.76
CA ARG A 20 6.50 -7.17 -9.69
C ARG A 20 7.40 -8.21 -9.02
N GLY A 21 7.12 -8.51 -7.76
CA GLY A 21 7.78 -9.59 -7.02
C GLY A 21 7.03 -10.91 -7.15
N ARG A 22 7.40 -11.87 -6.31
CA ARG A 22 6.85 -13.24 -6.32
C ARG A 22 5.37 -13.34 -5.98
N HIS A 23 4.85 -12.36 -5.23
CA HIS A 23 3.43 -12.31 -4.86
C HIS A 23 2.58 -11.50 -5.85
N GLY A 24 3.17 -11.10 -6.97
CA GLY A 24 2.50 -10.25 -7.97
C GLY A 24 2.43 -8.78 -7.58
N LEU A 25 2.95 -8.41 -6.43
CA LEU A 25 2.96 -7.04 -5.92
C LEU A 25 4.10 -6.21 -6.54
N VAL A 26 3.93 -4.90 -6.59
CA VAL A 26 4.94 -3.94 -7.05
C VAL A 26 6.17 -4.02 -6.15
N LYS A 27 7.37 -4.14 -6.74
CA LYS A 27 8.63 -4.11 -5.99
C LYS A 27 8.81 -2.77 -5.29
N MET A 28 9.20 -2.82 -4.02
CA MET A 28 9.31 -1.63 -3.18
C MET A 28 10.52 -0.77 -3.56
N LYS A 29 11.68 -1.38 -3.79
CA LYS A 29 12.96 -0.67 -4.03
C LYS A 29 13.16 0.46 -3.01
N THR A 30 13.24 1.72 -3.46
CA THR A 30 13.36 2.93 -2.63
C THR A 30 12.21 3.90 -2.90
N GLY A 31 11.06 3.40 -3.35
CA GLY A 31 9.95 4.22 -3.85
C GLY A 31 8.64 4.05 -3.10
N ASP A 32 8.66 3.56 -1.87
CA ASP A 32 7.49 3.54 -1.00
C ASP A 32 7.42 4.83 -0.18
N TRP A 33 6.21 5.39 0.02
CA TRP A 33 6.05 6.65 0.75
C TRP A 33 6.60 6.59 2.18
N ASN A 34 6.48 5.44 2.85
CA ASN A 34 6.96 5.22 4.20
C ASN A 34 8.12 4.20 4.24
N ASP A 35 9.01 4.24 3.27
CA ASP A 35 10.14 3.31 3.18
C ASP A 35 11.10 3.47 4.37
N GLN A 36 11.23 4.67 4.93
CA GLN A 36 12.06 4.93 6.11
C GLN A 36 11.61 4.12 7.33
N ALA A 37 10.31 4.14 7.69
CA ALA A 37 9.81 3.34 8.79
C ALA A 37 9.82 1.84 8.50
N VAL A 38 9.59 1.44 7.24
CA VAL A 38 9.67 0.05 6.81
C VAL A 38 11.10 -0.48 6.91
N TYR A 39 12.07 0.23 6.35
CA TYR A 39 13.48 -0.19 6.41
C TYR A 39 14.11 0.02 7.78
N GLY A 40 13.58 0.92 8.58
CA GLY A 40 13.99 1.09 9.98
C GLY A 40 13.74 -0.16 10.85
N ARG A 41 12.86 -1.06 10.42
CA ARG A 41 12.60 -2.36 11.06
C ARG A 41 13.46 -3.51 10.51
N VAL A 42 14.34 -3.20 9.56
CA VAL A 42 15.26 -4.15 8.94
C VAL A 42 16.65 -3.94 9.50
N PRO A 43 17.38 -4.98 9.92
CA PRO A 43 18.79 -4.86 10.27
C PRO A 43 19.58 -4.13 9.18
N ALA A 44 20.42 -3.17 9.55
CA ALA A 44 21.14 -2.32 8.60
C ALA A 44 21.90 -3.12 7.52
N THR A 45 22.46 -4.27 7.88
CA THR A 45 23.14 -5.19 6.96
C THR A 45 22.23 -5.86 5.93
N LYS A 46 20.92 -5.82 6.13
CA LYS A 46 19.92 -6.45 5.26
C LYS A 46 19.06 -5.44 4.47
N ILE A 47 19.26 -4.14 4.64
CA ILE A 47 18.45 -3.11 3.94
C ILE A 47 18.57 -3.27 2.42
N LYS A 48 19.78 -3.43 1.87
CA LYS A 48 19.98 -3.65 0.42
C LYS A 48 19.29 -4.92 -0.09
N TYR A 49 19.22 -5.96 0.75
CA TYR A 49 18.49 -7.17 0.42
C TYR A 49 16.98 -6.89 0.35
N ALA A 50 16.42 -6.20 1.35
CA ALA A 50 15.00 -5.82 1.38
C ALA A 50 14.65 -4.90 0.20
N GLN A 51 15.48 -3.92 -0.15
CA GLN A 51 15.30 -3.05 -1.33
C GLN A 51 15.25 -3.84 -2.64
N LYS A 52 16.09 -4.87 -2.78
CA LYS A 52 16.13 -5.70 -3.99
C LYS A 52 14.96 -6.66 -4.10
N HIS A 53 14.52 -7.25 -2.99
CA HIS A 53 13.54 -8.34 -2.96
C HIS A 53 12.19 -7.96 -2.37
N GLY A 54 12.07 -6.74 -1.81
CA GLY A 54 10.87 -6.26 -1.17
C GLY A 54 9.75 -5.92 -2.14
N GLU A 55 8.51 -6.09 -1.65
CA GLU A 55 7.27 -5.79 -2.35
C GLU A 55 6.42 -4.86 -1.46
N SER A 56 5.87 -3.79 -2.06
CA SER A 56 5.07 -2.79 -1.36
C SER A 56 3.58 -3.06 -1.52
N MET A 57 2.89 -3.23 -0.42
CA MET A 57 1.42 -3.30 -0.41
C MET A 57 0.79 -1.96 -0.77
N LEU A 58 1.34 -0.85 -0.23
CA LEU A 58 0.85 0.50 -0.53
C LEU A 58 0.90 0.78 -2.04
N ASN A 59 2.08 0.63 -2.65
CA ASN A 59 2.24 0.90 -4.09
C ASN A 59 1.39 -0.04 -4.94
N SER A 60 1.20 -1.28 -4.51
CA SER A 60 0.37 -2.26 -5.24
C SER A 60 -1.12 -1.91 -5.16
N ALA A 61 -1.62 -1.51 -3.99
CA ALA A 61 -3.00 -1.09 -3.83
C ALA A 61 -3.29 0.21 -4.61
N MET A 62 -2.35 1.17 -4.62
CA MET A 62 -2.42 2.36 -5.47
C MET A 62 -2.39 2.00 -6.96
N ALA A 63 -1.57 1.03 -7.37
CA ALA A 63 -1.47 0.59 -8.76
C ALA A 63 -2.77 -0.07 -9.23
N ALA A 64 -3.45 -0.86 -8.40
CA ALA A 64 -4.75 -1.45 -8.73
C ALA A 64 -5.77 -0.37 -9.14
N TYR A 65 -5.85 0.72 -8.38
CA TYR A 65 -6.70 1.87 -8.70
C TYR A 65 -6.21 2.62 -9.95
N SER A 66 -4.93 3.00 -9.96
CA SER A 66 -4.36 3.86 -11.01
C SER A 66 -4.39 3.19 -12.39
N PHE A 67 -4.11 1.88 -12.47
CA PHE A 67 -4.17 1.14 -13.73
C PHE A 67 -5.58 1.01 -14.25
N ARG A 68 -6.58 0.89 -13.37
CA ARG A 68 -7.99 0.87 -13.76
C ARG A 68 -8.40 2.21 -14.39
N ILE A 69 -8.17 3.31 -13.68
CA ILE A 69 -8.49 4.66 -14.18
C ILE A 69 -7.76 4.94 -15.49
N PHE A 70 -6.48 4.55 -15.57
CA PHE A 70 -5.70 4.72 -16.79
C PHE A 70 -6.26 3.89 -17.96
N GLY A 71 -6.67 2.64 -17.71
CA GLY A 71 -7.30 1.78 -18.71
C GLY A 71 -8.62 2.35 -19.22
N GLU A 72 -9.49 2.83 -18.33
CA GLU A 72 -10.74 3.49 -18.70
C GLU A 72 -10.50 4.76 -19.53
N MET A 73 -9.51 5.57 -19.14
CA MET A 73 -9.12 6.76 -19.89
C MET A 73 -8.57 6.41 -21.29
N LEU A 74 -7.77 5.36 -21.41
CA LEU A 74 -7.27 4.86 -22.68
C LEU A 74 -8.39 4.40 -23.60
N LEU A 75 -9.38 3.66 -23.07
CA LEU A 75 -10.56 3.27 -23.85
C LEU A 75 -11.34 4.48 -24.35
N ALA A 76 -11.57 5.46 -23.48
CA ALA A 76 -12.24 6.72 -23.84
C ALA A 76 -11.46 7.52 -24.89
N ALA A 77 -10.13 7.41 -24.91
CA ALA A 77 -9.25 8.03 -25.91
C ALA A 77 -9.09 7.19 -27.20
N GLY A 78 -9.88 6.11 -27.39
CA GLY A 78 -9.82 5.27 -28.57
C GLY A 78 -8.62 4.30 -28.62
N GLN A 79 -7.89 4.15 -27.51
CA GLN A 79 -6.73 3.26 -27.39
C GLN A 79 -7.16 1.89 -26.83
N ALA A 80 -8.01 1.17 -27.58
CA ALA A 80 -8.72 -0.02 -27.10
C ALA A 80 -7.79 -1.12 -26.57
N GLU A 81 -6.74 -1.48 -27.32
CA GLU A 81 -5.80 -2.54 -26.92
C GLU A 81 -5.03 -2.17 -25.65
N ALA A 82 -4.45 -0.97 -25.62
CA ALA A 82 -3.72 -0.48 -24.44
C ALA A 82 -4.62 -0.34 -23.22
N GLY A 83 -5.88 0.07 -23.41
CA GLY A 83 -6.89 0.14 -22.35
C GLY A 83 -7.20 -1.24 -21.79
N ALA A 84 -7.45 -2.23 -22.61
CA ALA A 84 -7.71 -3.61 -22.18
C ALA A 84 -6.51 -4.19 -21.39
N VAL A 85 -5.29 -3.97 -21.85
CA VAL A 85 -4.06 -4.40 -21.13
C VAL A 85 -3.95 -3.74 -19.77
N SER A 86 -4.27 -2.44 -19.66
CA SER A 86 -4.21 -1.74 -18.38
C SER A 86 -5.28 -2.22 -17.40
N LEU A 87 -6.49 -2.50 -17.87
CA LEU A 87 -7.56 -3.06 -17.06
C LEU A 87 -7.21 -4.46 -16.54
N ALA A 88 -6.66 -5.31 -17.40
CA ALA A 88 -6.18 -6.64 -16.98
C ALA A 88 -5.09 -6.54 -15.92
N ALA A 89 -4.12 -5.64 -16.09
CA ALA A 89 -3.07 -5.39 -15.10
C ALA A 89 -3.63 -4.87 -13.76
N ALA A 90 -4.71 -4.07 -13.79
CA ALA A 90 -5.42 -3.61 -12.60
C ALA A 90 -6.08 -4.79 -11.85
N ASP A 91 -6.74 -5.69 -12.56
CA ASP A 91 -7.41 -6.85 -11.97
C ASP A 91 -6.39 -7.85 -11.38
N GLU A 92 -5.28 -8.09 -12.05
CA GLU A 92 -4.17 -8.89 -11.50
C GLU A 92 -3.60 -8.26 -10.22
N MET A 93 -3.40 -6.94 -10.22
CA MET A 93 -2.87 -6.23 -9.06
C MET A 93 -3.85 -6.27 -7.88
N LYS A 94 -5.14 -6.05 -8.16
CA LYS A 94 -6.22 -6.21 -7.18
C LYS A 94 -6.20 -7.58 -6.53
N ALA A 95 -6.12 -8.66 -7.32
CA ALA A 95 -6.06 -10.03 -6.83
C ALA A 95 -4.80 -10.28 -5.98
N ALA A 96 -3.64 -9.77 -6.42
CA ALA A 96 -2.39 -9.88 -5.68
C ALA A 96 -2.45 -9.19 -4.31
N VAL A 97 -3.07 -8.01 -4.23
CA VAL A 97 -3.31 -7.27 -2.97
C VAL A 97 -4.28 -8.05 -2.08
N GLN A 98 -5.41 -8.51 -2.63
CA GLN A 98 -6.43 -9.25 -1.88
C GLN A 98 -5.87 -10.52 -1.24
N ALA A 99 -4.97 -11.23 -1.92
CA ALA A 99 -4.31 -12.42 -1.42
C ALA A 99 -3.43 -12.19 -0.16
N GLN A 100 -3.15 -10.93 0.18
CA GLN A 100 -2.35 -10.58 1.37
C GLN A 100 -3.19 -10.14 2.58
N TRP A 101 -4.49 -10.43 2.55
CA TRP A 101 -5.38 -10.28 3.70
C TRP A 101 -5.03 -11.32 4.78
N ASN A 102 -4.82 -10.88 6.03
CA ASN A 102 -4.46 -11.78 7.14
C ASN A 102 -5.65 -12.14 8.07
N GLY A 103 -6.86 -11.82 7.64
CA GLY A 103 -8.08 -12.03 8.44
C GLY A 103 -8.53 -10.80 9.23
N LYS A 104 -7.68 -9.79 9.37
CA LYS A 104 -7.92 -8.56 10.14
C LYS A 104 -7.63 -7.29 9.37
N TRP A 105 -6.55 -7.29 8.58
CA TRP A 105 -6.08 -6.19 7.73
C TRP A 105 -5.16 -6.69 6.63
N PHE A 106 -4.80 -5.82 5.70
CA PHE A 106 -3.78 -6.09 4.70
C PHE A 106 -2.39 -5.89 5.30
N LYS A 107 -1.47 -6.80 5.01
CA LYS A 107 -0.06 -6.69 5.41
C LYS A 107 0.58 -5.42 4.87
N ARG A 108 1.72 -5.00 5.42
CA ARG A 108 2.37 -3.76 5.01
C ARG A 108 3.35 -3.93 3.85
N ALA A 109 4.23 -4.89 3.95
CA ALA A 109 5.26 -5.16 2.94
C ALA A 109 5.83 -6.56 3.07
N PHE A 110 6.23 -7.16 1.96
CA PHE A 110 7.13 -8.31 1.95
C PHE A 110 8.56 -7.82 1.84
N LEU A 111 9.46 -8.28 2.70
CA LEU A 111 10.85 -7.81 2.78
C LEU A 111 11.84 -8.81 2.19
N GLY A 112 11.33 -9.78 1.42
CA GLY A 112 12.07 -10.90 0.88
C GLY A 112 12.06 -12.12 1.78
N GLU A 113 12.39 -13.29 1.24
CA GLU A 113 12.29 -14.59 1.95
C GLU A 113 13.06 -14.66 3.27
N LYS A 114 14.19 -13.95 3.36
CA LYS A 114 15.03 -13.93 4.56
C LYS A 114 14.47 -13.09 5.71
N LEU A 115 13.49 -12.25 5.44
CA LEU A 115 12.93 -11.30 6.39
C LEU A 115 11.42 -11.49 6.60
N GLY A 116 10.73 -12.06 5.59
CA GLY A 116 9.29 -12.33 5.67
C GLY A 116 8.43 -11.08 5.47
N TRP A 117 7.23 -11.13 6.06
CA TRP A 117 6.24 -10.07 5.99
C TRP A 117 6.36 -9.10 7.16
N LEU A 118 6.10 -7.83 6.88
CA LEU A 118 5.85 -6.78 7.85
C LEU A 118 4.34 -6.47 7.86
N GLY A 119 3.78 -6.25 9.05
CA GLY A 119 2.38 -5.88 9.22
C GLY A 119 1.43 -7.05 9.44
N ASP A 120 1.93 -8.22 9.85
CA ASP A 120 1.08 -9.31 10.33
C ASP A 120 0.57 -9.04 11.76
N ASP A 121 1.39 -8.49 12.61
CA ASP A 121 1.16 -8.23 14.04
C ASP A 121 0.75 -6.78 14.36
N LEU A 122 1.09 -5.84 13.49
CA LEU A 122 0.76 -4.41 13.61
C LEU A 122 -0.04 -3.95 12.41
N LEU A 123 -1.12 -3.21 12.65
CA LEU A 123 -1.86 -2.55 11.59
C LEU A 123 -1.11 -1.29 11.16
N TRP A 124 -0.80 -1.23 9.86
CA TRP A 124 -0.24 -0.07 9.18
C TRP A 124 -1.35 0.58 8.35
N LEU A 125 -1.57 1.87 8.53
CA LEU A 125 -2.70 2.57 7.91
C LEU A 125 -2.58 2.65 6.40
N GLU A 126 -1.39 2.93 5.86
CA GLU A 126 -1.20 3.39 4.48
C GLU A 126 -1.79 2.45 3.41
N PRO A 127 -1.61 1.12 3.47
CA PRO A 127 -2.19 0.24 2.45
C PRO A 127 -3.70 0.05 2.58
N GLN A 128 -4.29 0.26 3.77
CA GLN A 128 -5.68 -0.10 4.02
C GLN A 128 -6.68 0.76 3.21
N PRO A 129 -6.60 2.11 3.24
CA PRO A 129 -7.47 2.93 2.41
C PRO A 129 -7.35 2.61 0.93
N TRP A 130 -6.14 2.41 0.43
CA TRP A 130 -5.90 2.11 -0.97
C TRP A 130 -6.40 0.74 -1.39
N ALA A 131 -6.37 -0.27 -0.50
CA ALA A 131 -6.98 -1.57 -0.77
C ALA A 131 -8.51 -1.46 -0.92
N ILE A 132 -9.16 -0.57 -0.17
CA ILE A 132 -10.59 -0.27 -0.34
C ILE A 132 -10.83 0.50 -1.65
N ILE A 133 -10.09 1.59 -1.89
CA ILE A 133 -10.21 2.47 -3.06
C ILE A 133 -9.95 1.68 -4.35
N GLY A 134 -8.92 0.83 -4.36
CA GLY A 134 -8.54 -0.04 -5.47
C GLY A 134 -9.41 -1.28 -5.65
N GLY A 135 -10.40 -1.48 -4.74
CA GLY A 135 -11.37 -2.58 -4.83
C GLY A 135 -10.83 -3.95 -4.44
N ALA A 136 -9.68 -4.03 -3.76
CA ALA A 136 -9.12 -5.30 -3.26
C ALA A 136 -9.83 -5.79 -2.00
N ALA A 137 -10.44 -4.91 -1.20
CA ALA A 137 -11.26 -5.27 -0.06
C ALA A 137 -12.70 -5.53 -0.50
N ASP A 138 -13.22 -6.72 -0.19
CA ASP A 138 -14.66 -7.01 -0.29
C ASP A 138 -15.45 -6.36 0.86
N GLU A 139 -16.79 -6.46 0.84
CA GLU A 139 -17.64 -5.77 1.82
C GLU A 139 -17.40 -6.24 3.26
N ASN A 140 -17.09 -7.53 3.46
CA ASN A 140 -16.77 -8.05 4.78
C ASN A 140 -15.40 -7.53 5.26
N MET A 141 -14.40 -7.54 4.39
CA MET A 141 -13.07 -6.98 4.67
C MET A 141 -13.15 -5.49 5.00
N LYS A 142 -13.95 -4.70 4.28
CA LYS A 142 -14.16 -3.28 4.54
C LYS A 142 -14.71 -3.03 5.94
N LYS A 143 -15.73 -3.78 6.38
CA LYS A 143 -16.31 -3.66 7.72
C LYS A 143 -15.31 -4.00 8.81
N ILE A 144 -14.55 -5.09 8.64
CA ILE A 144 -13.48 -5.50 9.57
C ILE A 144 -12.39 -4.42 9.62
N LEU A 145 -11.96 -3.89 8.47
CA LEU A 145 -10.96 -2.82 8.40
C LEU A 145 -11.42 -1.56 9.12
N ALA A 146 -12.64 -1.09 8.87
CA ALA A 146 -13.18 0.12 9.50
C ALA A 146 -13.19 -0.02 11.04
N ALA A 147 -13.63 -1.18 11.55
CA ALA A 147 -13.65 -1.46 12.99
C ALA A 147 -12.21 -1.47 13.58
N ASN A 148 -11.27 -2.16 12.93
CA ASN A 148 -9.89 -2.24 13.40
C ASN A 148 -9.15 -0.91 13.30
N ILE A 149 -9.33 -0.15 12.22
CA ILE A 149 -8.75 1.19 12.06
C ILE A 149 -9.27 2.11 13.16
N LYS A 150 -10.59 2.11 13.41
CA LYS A 150 -11.17 2.90 14.49
C LYS A 150 -10.52 2.55 15.83
N ALA A 151 -10.56 1.28 16.22
CA ALA A 151 -10.10 0.83 17.54
C ALA A 151 -8.59 0.99 17.76
N LEU A 152 -7.78 0.68 16.74
CA LEU A 152 -6.33 0.55 16.87
C LEU A 152 -5.55 1.80 16.42
N LEU A 153 -6.15 2.68 15.61
CA LEU A 153 -5.47 3.85 15.06
C LEU A 153 -6.15 5.17 15.40
N CYS A 154 -7.51 5.23 15.42
CA CYS A 154 -8.23 6.46 15.72
C CYS A 154 -8.42 6.67 17.22
N ASP A 155 -8.91 5.66 17.94
CA ASP A 155 -9.26 5.80 19.36
C ASP A 155 -8.04 6.02 20.27
N ILE A 156 -6.83 5.79 19.76
CA ILE A 156 -5.57 6.02 20.47
C ILE A 156 -5.00 7.44 20.29
N ASN A 157 -5.58 8.25 19.39
CA ASN A 157 -5.07 9.58 19.08
C ASN A 157 -6.21 10.56 18.76
N PRO A 158 -6.34 11.68 19.47
CA PRO A 158 -7.44 12.62 19.28
C PRO A 158 -7.37 13.42 17.97
N ASN A 159 -6.22 13.43 17.29
CA ASN A 159 -5.98 14.22 16.08
C ASN A 159 -6.27 13.48 14.79
N GLY A 160 -6.59 12.17 14.84
CA GLY A 160 -6.88 11.32 13.68
C GLY A 160 -6.22 9.96 13.79
N ALA A 161 -6.32 9.17 12.72
CA ALA A 161 -5.73 7.84 12.68
C ALA A 161 -4.20 7.92 12.64
N ALA A 162 -3.56 7.24 13.57
CA ALA A 162 -2.11 7.04 13.57
C ALA A 162 -1.68 6.13 12.41
N LEU A 163 -0.45 6.28 11.92
CA LEU A 163 0.07 5.44 10.82
C LEU A 163 0.25 3.97 11.21
N ILE A 164 0.56 3.70 12.46
CA ILE A 164 0.87 2.35 12.95
C ILE A 164 0.18 2.13 14.28
N SER A 165 -0.47 0.98 14.45
CA SER A 165 -1.06 0.59 15.72
C SER A 165 0.04 0.39 16.77
N ARG A 166 -0.29 0.74 18.01
CA ARG A 166 0.64 0.57 19.15
C ARG A 166 0.50 -0.83 19.73
N ASN A 167 1.63 -1.50 19.94
CA ASN A 167 1.69 -2.66 20.80
C ASN A 167 2.42 -2.23 22.07
N ALA A 168 1.76 -2.33 23.22
CA ALA A 168 2.31 -1.93 24.52
C ALA A 168 3.61 -2.70 24.88
N GLU A 169 3.80 -3.89 24.32
CA GLU A 169 4.96 -4.74 24.60
C GLU A 169 6.15 -4.51 23.64
N LYS A 170 5.92 -3.81 22.51
CA LYS A 170 6.94 -3.58 21.49
C LYS A 170 7.05 -2.10 21.14
N GLN A 171 7.72 -1.34 21.97
CA GLN A 171 8.20 -0.01 21.62
C GLN A 171 9.44 -0.16 20.73
N GLU A 172 9.23 -0.40 19.43
CA GLU A 172 10.32 -0.48 18.47
C GLU A 172 10.62 0.90 17.91
N ASN A 173 11.84 1.36 18.16
CA ASN A 173 12.38 2.51 17.46
C ASN A 173 12.63 2.13 15.99
N SER A 174 12.09 2.89 15.05
CA SER A 174 12.25 2.69 13.63
C SER A 174 13.01 3.87 13.02
N ALA A 175 14.18 3.61 12.47
CA ALA A 175 15.02 4.62 11.83
C ALA A 175 15.36 5.84 12.72
N GLY A 176 15.50 5.64 14.03
CA GLY A 176 15.76 6.70 15.01
C GLY A 176 14.53 7.53 15.41
N LEU A 177 13.33 7.15 14.97
CA LEU A 177 12.08 7.80 15.33
C LEU A 177 11.43 7.10 16.53
N ASN A 178 10.94 7.87 17.49
CA ASN A 178 10.17 7.32 18.60
C ASN A 178 8.80 6.82 18.12
N THR A 179 8.21 5.90 18.85
CA THR A 179 6.85 5.43 18.57
C THR A 179 5.83 6.56 18.68
N GLY A 180 5.01 6.74 17.64
CA GLY A 180 4.01 7.80 17.56
C GLY A 180 4.52 9.10 16.96
N GLU A 181 5.78 9.14 16.50
CA GLU A 181 6.37 10.30 15.84
C GLU A 181 6.49 10.09 14.32
N LEU A 182 6.27 11.15 13.58
CA LEU A 182 6.45 11.20 12.14
C LEU A 182 5.96 9.90 11.43
N GLU A 183 6.82 9.28 10.64
CA GLU A 183 6.52 8.04 9.90
C GLU A 183 6.39 6.81 10.80
N ASN A 184 6.88 6.87 12.05
CA ASN A 184 6.78 5.77 13.01
C ASN A 184 5.51 5.85 13.88
N GLY A 185 4.36 6.07 13.26
CA GLY A 185 3.05 6.04 13.91
C GLY A 185 2.47 7.42 14.24
N GLY A 186 3.01 8.50 13.69
CA GLY A 186 2.41 9.84 13.77
C GLY A 186 1.10 9.93 12.99
N VAL A 187 0.38 11.05 13.12
CA VAL A 187 -0.82 11.36 12.36
C VAL A 187 -0.46 12.23 11.16
N TRP A 188 -0.75 11.71 9.96
CA TRP A 188 -0.48 12.42 8.72
C TRP A 188 -1.78 12.83 8.03
N PRO A 189 -2.05 14.12 7.86
CA PRO A 189 -3.31 14.61 7.25
C PRO A 189 -3.54 14.05 5.85
N ALA A 190 -2.50 13.93 5.03
CA ALA A 190 -2.61 13.38 3.67
C ALA A 190 -3.11 11.92 3.68
N ILE A 191 -2.57 11.08 4.57
CA ILE A 191 -2.97 9.67 4.69
C ILE A 191 -4.38 9.55 5.27
N ASN A 192 -4.71 10.40 6.25
CA ASN A 192 -6.07 10.49 6.80
C ASN A 192 -7.09 10.97 5.74
N GLY A 193 -6.70 11.81 4.79
CA GLY A 193 -7.53 12.18 3.65
C GLY A 193 -7.91 10.97 2.78
N TYR A 194 -6.96 10.07 2.51
CA TYR A 194 -7.25 8.81 1.82
C TYR A 194 -8.15 7.89 2.65
N LEU A 195 -7.97 7.88 3.98
CA LEU A 195 -8.86 7.12 4.87
C LEU A 195 -10.30 7.62 4.79
N VAL A 196 -10.52 8.93 4.84
CA VAL A 196 -11.88 9.53 4.70
C VAL A 196 -12.50 9.13 3.37
N TRP A 197 -11.73 9.21 2.27
CA TRP A 197 -12.21 8.79 0.94
C TRP A 197 -12.55 7.29 0.91
N ALA A 198 -11.73 6.44 1.51
CA ALA A 198 -11.99 5.00 1.59
C ALA A 198 -13.24 4.69 2.42
N LEU A 199 -13.40 5.32 3.59
CA LEU A 199 -14.55 5.11 4.46
C LEU A 199 -15.86 5.54 3.81
N ALA A 200 -15.85 6.60 2.99
CA ALA A 200 -17.00 7.03 2.20
C ALA A 200 -17.45 6.01 1.12
N LYS A 201 -16.70 4.92 0.90
CA LYS A 201 -17.05 3.80 0.00
C LYS A 201 -17.55 2.57 0.76
N ILE A 202 -17.77 2.68 2.06
CA ILE A 202 -18.31 1.60 2.90
C ILE A 202 -19.76 1.92 3.19
N ASP A 203 -20.66 0.98 2.83
CA ASP A 203 -22.10 1.05 3.10
C ASP A 203 -22.45 0.60 4.55
#